data_946ddc8884d8f4057bf0f53c80e0a56d
#
_entry.id   946ddc8884d8f4057bf0f53c80e0a56d
#
_cell.length_a   1.000
_cell.length_b   1.000
_cell.length_c   1.000
_cell.angle_alpha   90.00
_cell.angle_beta   90.00
_cell.angle_gamma   90.00
#
_symmetry.space_group_name_H-M   'P 1'
#
loop_
_entity.id
_entity.type
_entity.pdbx_description
1 polymer ?
#
loop_
_entity_poly.entity_id
_entity_poly.type
_entity_poly.pdbx_seq_one_letter_code
_entity_poly.pdbx_strand_id
1 'polypeptide(L)'
;MGLPTDLRQTWITAGGESLEAAVLNIGNPQCVVLGRLPDEARFNRLGPALERHAIFPARSNVEFAHVEAPGAVRILIWERGVGPTTSSGTGSCASLIAAAAFAGAARDAIVIAPGGRQRVEWLDDSVYLTGWAEVLVEGEWVR
;
A
#
# COMPACT_ATOMS: atom_id res chain seq x y z
N MET A 1 -11.07 -0.48 9.04
CA MET A 1 -10.07 -1.55 8.85
C MET A 1 -9.39 -2.03 10.13
N GLY A 2 -9.66 -1.48 11.24
CA GLY A 2 -8.92 -1.73 12.46
C GLY A 2 -7.61 -0.96 12.52
N LEU A 3 -6.82 -1.18 13.58
CA LEU A 3 -5.53 -0.53 13.77
C LEU A 3 -4.41 -1.36 13.16
N PRO A 4 -3.35 -0.72 12.65
CA PRO A 4 -2.17 -1.43 12.18
C PRO A 4 -1.43 -2.08 13.37
N THR A 5 -0.84 -3.23 13.11
CA THR A 5 0.10 -3.90 14.03
C THR A 5 1.48 -4.03 13.40
N ASP A 6 2.51 -4.23 14.22
CA ASP A 6 3.90 -4.46 13.78
C ASP A 6 4.49 -3.33 12.90
N LEU A 7 3.97 -2.11 13.05
CA LEU A 7 4.44 -0.96 12.28
C LEU A 7 5.86 -0.59 12.66
N ARG A 8 6.78 -0.72 11.71
CA ARG A 8 8.19 -0.37 11.85
C ARG A 8 8.85 -0.08 10.52
N GLN A 9 9.97 0.63 10.54
CA GLN A 9 10.90 0.66 9.40
C GLN A 9 11.99 -0.40 9.56
N THR A 10 12.42 -0.99 8.46
CA THR A 10 13.50 -1.97 8.40
C THR A 10 14.23 -1.90 7.07
N TRP A 11 15.52 -2.25 7.08
CA TRP A 11 16.31 -2.39 5.88
C TRP A 11 16.08 -3.75 5.26
N ILE A 12 15.83 -3.78 3.96
CA ILE A 12 15.60 -4.99 3.17
C ILE A 12 16.52 -4.98 1.97
N THR A 13 17.23 -6.08 1.74
CA THR A 13 17.97 -6.30 0.51
C THR A 13 17.13 -7.16 -0.43
N ALA A 14 16.71 -6.59 -1.54
CA ALA A 14 15.84 -7.25 -2.51
C ALA A 14 16.12 -6.71 -3.92
N GLY A 15 15.98 -7.56 -4.95
CA GLY A 15 16.14 -7.14 -6.33
C GLY A 15 17.48 -6.49 -6.65
N GLY A 16 18.55 -6.84 -5.94
CA GLY A 16 19.91 -6.31 -6.16
C GLY A 16 20.17 -4.95 -5.51
N GLU A 17 19.27 -4.44 -4.66
CA GLU A 17 19.48 -3.20 -3.91
C GLU A 17 19.09 -3.34 -2.45
N SER A 18 19.66 -2.49 -1.59
CA SER A 18 19.27 -2.36 -0.19
C SER A 18 18.41 -1.11 -0.03
N LEU A 19 17.23 -1.27 0.55
CA LEU A 19 16.27 -0.18 0.72
C LEU A 19 15.60 -0.25 2.09
N GLU A 20 15.18 0.89 2.59
CA GLU A 20 14.39 0.98 3.80
C GLU A 20 12.90 0.91 3.44
N ALA A 21 12.16 0.04 4.12
CA ALA A 21 10.73 -0.12 3.94
C ALA A 21 9.99 -0.03 5.27
N ALA A 22 8.79 0.49 5.23
CA ALA A 22 7.85 0.36 6.32
C ALA A 22 7.12 -0.98 6.21
N VAL A 23 7.08 -1.73 7.29
CA VAL A 23 6.41 -3.02 7.39
C VAL A 23 5.30 -2.91 8.42
N LEU A 24 4.13 -3.42 8.09
CA LEU A 24 2.98 -3.44 8.99
C LEU A 24 2.00 -4.55 8.62
N ASN A 25 1.06 -4.81 9.51
CA ASN A 25 -0.07 -5.69 9.26
C ASN A 25 -1.37 -4.90 9.48
N ILE A 26 -2.29 -4.98 8.52
CA ILE A 26 -3.63 -4.38 8.59
C ILE A 26 -4.70 -5.44 8.23
N GLY A 27 -4.55 -6.62 8.80
CA GLY A 27 -5.32 -7.81 8.44
C GLY A 27 -4.60 -8.69 7.41
N ASN A 28 -3.57 -8.16 6.76
CA ASN A 28 -2.65 -8.85 5.86
C ASN A 28 -1.28 -8.14 5.89
N PRO A 29 -0.19 -8.84 5.55
CA PRO A 29 1.14 -8.25 5.52
C PRO A 29 1.30 -7.19 4.44
N GLN A 30 1.93 -6.08 4.79
CA GLN A 30 2.18 -4.94 3.91
C GLN A 30 3.64 -4.50 4.00
N CYS A 31 4.23 -4.20 2.85
CA CYS A 31 5.57 -3.65 2.70
C CYS A 31 5.49 -2.36 1.89
N VAL A 32 5.73 -1.22 2.52
CA VAL A 32 5.63 0.10 1.88
C VAL A 32 7.02 0.70 1.72
N VAL A 33 7.42 0.92 0.48
CA VAL A 33 8.65 1.63 0.12
C VAL A 33 8.33 3.10 -0.07
N LEU A 34 8.82 3.94 0.85
CA LEU A 34 8.59 5.38 0.83
C LEU A 34 9.65 6.10 0.00
N GLY A 35 9.23 7.14 -0.70
CA GLY A 35 10.11 8.00 -1.48
C GLY A 35 9.64 8.18 -2.92
N ARG A 36 10.58 8.49 -3.82
CA ARG A 36 10.26 8.65 -5.24
C ARG A 36 9.73 7.33 -5.81
N LEU A 37 8.64 7.40 -6.57
CA LEU A 37 8.10 6.22 -7.25
C LEU A 37 9.12 5.63 -8.23
N PRO A 38 9.21 4.29 -8.29
CA PRO A 38 10.09 3.62 -9.25
C PRO A 38 9.60 3.81 -10.69
N ASP A 39 10.52 3.74 -11.64
CA ASP A 39 10.17 3.48 -13.02
C ASP A 39 9.65 2.04 -13.20
N GLU A 40 9.13 1.73 -14.37
CA GLU A 40 8.54 0.42 -14.66
C GLU A 40 9.54 -0.73 -14.47
N ALA A 41 10.79 -0.56 -14.90
CA ALA A 41 11.82 -1.58 -14.79
C ALA A 41 12.15 -1.89 -13.32
N ARG A 42 12.29 -0.86 -12.49
CA ARG A 42 12.56 -1.01 -11.06
C ARG A 42 11.33 -1.56 -10.32
N PHE A 43 10.13 -1.12 -10.67
CA PHE A 43 8.88 -1.64 -10.12
C PHE A 43 8.74 -3.15 -10.37
N ASN A 44 8.94 -3.58 -11.62
CA ASN A 44 8.84 -4.99 -12.01
C ASN A 44 9.95 -5.88 -11.42
N ARG A 45 11.07 -5.29 -11.03
CA ARG A 45 12.17 -6.00 -10.36
C ARG A 45 11.97 -6.09 -8.86
N LEU A 46 11.60 -4.98 -8.21
CA LEU A 46 11.44 -4.91 -6.75
C LEU A 46 10.14 -5.55 -6.26
N GLY A 47 9.03 -5.38 -6.98
CA GLY A 47 7.73 -5.90 -6.59
C GLY A 47 7.78 -7.39 -6.20
N PRO A 48 8.14 -8.29 -7.11
CA PRO A 48 8.19 -9.73 -6.79
C PRO A 48 9.29 -10.08 -5.80
N ALA A 49 10.41 -9.36 -5.78
CA ALA A 49 11.50 -9.62 -4.84
C ALA A 49 11.10 -9.28 -3.39
N LEU A 50 10.37 -8.18 -3.19
CA LEU A 50 9.85 -7.80 -1.90
C LEU A 50 8.66 -8.67 -1.48
N GLU A 51 7.72 -8.96 -2.40
CA GLU A 51 6.58 -9.84 -2.13
C GLU A 51 7.01 -11.17 -1.48
N ARG A 52 8.10 -11.75 -2.00
CA ARG A 52 8.60 -13.08 -1.62
C ARG A 52 9.78 -13.05 -0.69
N HIS A 53 10.13 -11.89 -0.15
CA HIS A 53 11.29 -11.76 0.72
C HIS A 53 11.13 -12.61 1.98
N ALA A 54 12.25 -13.17 2.48
CA ALA A 54 12.27 -14.11 3.60
C ALA A 54 11.69 -13.54 4.91
N ILE A 55 11.69 -12.21 5.09
CA ILE A 55 11.07 -11.57 6.27
C ILE A 55 9.54 -11.68 6.27
N PHE A 56 8.91 -12.07 5.15
CA PHE A 56 7.47 -12.27 5.01
C PHE A 56 7.14 -13.75 4.79
N PRO A 57 6.97 -14.56 5.86
CA PRO A 57 6.70 -16.00 5.70
C PRO A 57 5.46 -16.31 4.88
N ALA A 58 4.44 -15.47 4.97
CA ALA A 58 3.18 -15.58 4.21
C ALA A 58 3.17 -14.72 2.94
N ARG A 59 4.33 -14.23 2.49
CA ARG A 59 4.49 -13.18 1.48
C ARG A 59 3.86 -11.86 1.92
N SER A 60 3.97 -10.83 1.11
CA SER A 60 3.44 -9.50 1.42
C SER A 60 2.89 -8.82 0.18
N ASN A 61 1.90 -7.95 0.35
CA ASN A 61 1.63 -6.90 -0.62
C ASN A 61 2.76 -5.87 -0.56
N VAL A 62 3.04 -5.22 -1.67
CA VAL A 62 4.12 -4.22 -1.78
C VAL A 62 3.55 -2.95 -2.38
N GLU A 63 3.71 -1.84 -1.69
CA GLU A 63 3.36 -0.52 -2.19
C GLU A 63 4.61 0.34 -2.28
N PHE A 64 4.68 1.14 -3.34
CA PHE A 64 5.64 2.24 -3.47
C PHE A 64 4.85 3.52 -3.28
N ALA A 65 5.20 4.33 -2.29
CA ALA A 65 4.43 5.48 -1.88
C ALA A 65 5.27 6.76 -1.87
N HIS A 66 4.78 7.78 -2.56
CA HIS A 66 5.37 9.10 -2.62
C HIS A 66 4.42 10.14 -2.02
N VAL A 67 4.91 10.89 -1.05
CA VAL A 67 4.17 12.01 -0.44
C VAL A 67 4.34 13.23 -1.36
N GLU A 68 3.30 13.55 -2.12
CA GLU A 68 3.26 14.73 -2.98
C GLU A 68 3.03 16.03 -2.18
N ALA A 69 2.21 15.91 -1.13
CA ALA A 69 1.88 16.94 -0.16
C ALA A 69 1.40 16.24 1.12
N PRO A 70 1.30 16.93 2.27
CA PRO A 70 0.80 16.31 3.51
C PRO A 70 -0.56 15.62 3.35
N GLY A 71 -1.44 16.14 2.51
CA GLY A 71 -2.76 15.60 2.21
C GLY A 71 -2.85 14.73 0.96
N ALA A 72 -1.73 14.38 0.32
CA ALA A 72 -1.73 13.62 -0.94
C ALA A 72 -0.56 12.64 -1.02
N VAL A 73 -0.88 11.36 -1.16
CA VAL A 73 0.09 10.27 -1.28
C VAL A 73 -0.18 9.50 -2.57
N ARG A 74 0.79 9.46 -3.48
CA ARG A 74 0.69 8.69 -4.73
C ARG A 74 1.32 7.33 -4.55
N ILE A 75 0.67 6.28 -5.05
CA ILE A 75 1.13 4.90 -4.88
C ILE A 75 1.16 4.10 -6.17
N LEU A 76 2.06 3.11 -6.21
CA LEU A 76 2.02 1.96 -7.11
C LEU A 76 1.90 0.70 -6.27
N ILE A 77 1.19 -0.31 -6.78
CA ILE A 77 0.79 -1.49 -6.02
C ILE A 77 1.24 -2.76 -6.73
N TRP A 78 1.97 -3.61 -5.99
CA TRP A 78 2.25 -4.98 -6.35
C TRP A 78 1.53 -5.90 -5.37
N GLU A 79 0.41 -6.48 -5.80
CA GLU A 79 -0.44 -7.28 -4.94
C GLU A 79 0.08 -8.71 -4.80
N ARG A 80 0.08 -9.22 -3.59
CA ARG A 80 0.50 -10.58 -3.24
C ARG A 80 -0.26 -11.63 -4.07
N GLY A 81 0.48 -12.43 -4.86
CA GLY A 81 -0.06 -13.50 -5.69
C GLY A 81 -0.72 -13.03 -6.99
N VAL A 82 -0.76 -11.73 -7.25
CA VAL A 82 -1.38 -11.15 -8.44
C VAL A 82 -0.38 -10.39 -9.30
N GLY A 83 0.46 -9.56 -8.69
CA GLY A 83 1.38 -8.65 -9.37
C GLY A 83 0.85 -7.22 -9.44
N PRO A 84 1.17 -6.46 -10.50
CA PRO A 84 0.69 -5.09 -10.64
C PRO A 84 -0.83 -5.02 -10.61
N THR A 85 -1.36 -4.12 -9.79
CA THR A 85 -2.80 -3.84 -9.72
C THR A 85 -3.05 -2.35 -9.64
N THR A 86 -4.24 -1.91 -10.05
CA THR A 86 -4.59 -0.49 -10.13
C THR A 86 -5.23 0.05 -8.86
N SER A 87 -5.72 -0.83 -8.00
CA SER A 87 -6.41 -0.44 -6.76
C SER A 87 -6.27 -1.52 -5.69
N SER A 88 -6.09 -1.08 -4.44
CA SER A 88 -6.10 -1.93 -3.25
C SER A 88 -6.53 -1.11 -2.04
N GLY A 89 -7.59 -1.53 -1.37
CA GLY A 89 -8.07 -0.86 -0.17
C GLY A 89 -7.08 -0.96 0.99
N THR A 90 -6.57 -2.17 1.27
CA THR A 90 -5.56 -2.38 2.33
C THR A 90 -4.22 -1.75 1.97
N GLY A 91 -3.81 -1.80 0.70
CA GLY A 91 -2.60 -1.14 0.23
C GLY A 91 -2.65 0.38 0.35
N SER A 92 -3.80 0.99 0.04
CA SER A 92 -4.01 2.43 0.23
C SER A 92 -3.93 2.82 1.72
N CYS A 93 -4.55 2.04 2.60
CA CYS A 93 -4.48 2.27 4.05
C CYS A 93 -3.05 2.10 4.58
N ALA A 94 -2.36 1.02 4.21
CA ALA A 94 -0.98 0.78 4.62
C ALA A 94 -0.03 1.89 4.14
N SER A 95 -0.22 2.35 2.91
CA SER A 95 0.58 3.44 2.34
C SER A 95 0.42 4.74 3.10
N LEU A 96 -0.83 5.12 3.47
CA LEU A 96 -1.04 6.31 4.28
C LEU A 96 -0.44 6.16 5.68
N ILE A 97 -0.65 5.02 6.34
CA ILE A 97 -0.10 4.77 7.68
C ILE A 97 1.43 4.93 7.66
N ALA A 98 2.10 4.28 6.71
CA ALA A 98 3.54 4.38 6.57
C ALA A 98 4.00 5.82 6.26
N ALA A 99 3.32 6.50 5.34
CA ALA A 99 3.64 7.87 4.97
C ALA A 99 3.43 8.86 6.13
N ALA A 100 2.37 8.70 6.91
CA ALA A 100 2.09 9.52 8.08
C ALA A 100 3.09 9.26 9.23
N ALA A 101 3.47 8.00 9.43
CA ALA A 101 4.42 7.64 10.49
C ALA A 101 5.86 8.08 10.18
N PHE A 102 6.29 8.00 8.90
CA PHE A 102 7.72 8.06 8.55
C PHE A 102 8.07 9.09 7.46
N ALA A 103 7.10 9.67 6.75
CA ALA A 103 7.37 10.53 5.60
C ALA A 103 6.62 11.88 5.61
N GLY A 104 6.03 12.27 6.72
CA GLY A 104 5.43 13.58 6.91
C GLY A 104 4.06 13.79 6.27
N ALA A 105 3.37 12.74 5.86
CA ALA A 105 1.99 12.85 5.44
C ALA A 105 1.06 13.10 6.64
N ALA A 106 -0.07 13.74 6.41
CA ALA A 106 -1.13 13.84 7.40
C ALA A 106 -1.82 12.47 7.61
N ARG A 107 -2.43 12.26 8.77
CA ARG A 107 -3.21 11.04 9.06
C ARG A 107 -4.59 11.02 8.36
N ASP A 108 -4.94 12.08 7.69
CA ASP A 108 -6.12 12.22 6.82
C ASP A 108 -5.62 12.76 5.48
N ALA A 109 -5.64 11.93 4.46
CA ALA A 109 -5.12 12.29 3.14
C ALA A 109 -5.79 11.52 2.02
N ILE A 110 -5.63 12.03 0.81
CA ILE A 110 -6.02 11.34 -0.41
C ILE A 110 -4.86 10.45 -0.86
N VAL A 111 -5.14 9.18 -1.02
CA VAL A 111 -4.24 8.21 -1.65
C VAL A 111 -4.61 8.06 -3.12
N ILE A 112 -3.63 8.25 -3.99
CA ILE A 112 -3.80 8.28 -5.44
C ILE A 112 -3.13 7.04 -6.03
N ALA A 113 -3.93 6.04 -6.35
CA ALA A 113 -3.51 4.84 -7.06
C ALA A 113 -3.75 4.97 -8.57
N PRO A 114 -3.16 4.10 -9.41
CA PRO A 114 -3.43 4.13 -10.86
C PRO A 114 -4.92 4.04 -11.21
N GLY A 115 -5.73 3.35 -10.43
CA GLY A 115 -7.17 3.19 -10.66
C GLY A 115 -8.05 4.30 -10.08
N GLY A 116 -7.49 5.26 -9.34
CA GLY A 116 -8.26 6.38 -8.81
C GLY A 116 -7.83 6.84 -7.43
N ARG A 117 -8.66 7.68 -6.84
CA ARG A 117 -8.41 8.35 -5.57
C ARG A 117 -9.29 7.75 -4.48
N GLN A 118 -8.72 7.58 -3.30
CA GLN A 118 -9.43 7.14 -2.09
C GLN A 118 -8.99 8.03 -0.93
N ARG A 119 -9.91 8.41 -0.05
CA ARG A 119 -9.55 9.08 1.20
C ARG A 119 -9.26 8.03 2.25
N VAL A 120 -8.16 8.20 2.96
CA VAL A 120 -7.79 7.36 4.10
C VAL A 120 -7.60 8.24 5.33
N GLU A 121 -8.22 7.83 6.42
CA GLU A 121 -8.15 8.50 7.72
C GLU A 121 -7.63 7.51 8.76
N TRP A 122 -6.48 7.80 9.34
CA TRP A 122 -5.92 7.01 10.44
C TRP A 122 -6.23 7.68 11.77
N LEU A 123 -7.29 7.23 12.41
CA LEU A 123 -7.75 7.71 13.71
C LEU A 123 -7.23 6.81 14.84
N ASP A 124 -7.53 7.19 16.09
CA ASP A 124 -7.01 6.48 17.26
C ASP A 124 -7.68 5.10 17.47
N ASP A 125 -8.88 4.92 16.95
CA ASP A 125 -9.66 3.69 17.08
C ASP A 125 -9.60 2.78 15.84
N SER A 126 -9.34 3.34 14.66
CA SER A 126 -9.36 2.57 13.43
C SER A 126 -8.76 3.34 12.25
N VAL A 127 -8.59 2.63 11.14
CA VAL A 127 -8.29 3.22 9.84
C VAL A 127 -9.54 3.14 8.97
N TYR A 128 -9.96 4.27 8.44
CA TYR A 128 -11.14 4.40 7.59
C TYR A 128 -10.74 4.65 6.15
N LEU A 129 -11.37 3.91 5.25
CA LEU A 129 -11.21 4.07 3.80
C LEU A 129 -12.53 4.55 3.22
N THR A 130 -12.50 5.69 2.54
CA THR A 130 -13.62 6.20 1.76
C THR A 130 -13.29 6.13 0.28
N GLY A 131 -14.07 5.36 -0.45
CA GLY A 131 -14.00 5.22 -1.89
C GLY A 131 -15.36 5.49 -2.53
N TRP A 132 -15.47 5.13 -3.79
CA TRP A 132 -16.72 5.21 -4.55
C TRP A 132 -17.03 3.85 -5.19
N ALA A 133 -18.28 3.64 -5.49
CA ALA A 133 -18.75 2.47 -6.21
C ALA A 133 -19.87 2.86 -7.18
N GLU A 134 -19.91 2.18 -8.30
CA GLU A 134 -20.90 2.39 -9.35
C GLU A 134 -21.59 1.07 -9.66
N VAL A 135 -22.93 1.08 -9.73
CA VAL A 135 -23.70 -0.09 -10.14
C VAL A 135 -23.61 -0.21 -11.66
N LEU A 136 -22.96 -1.26 -12.13
CA LEU A 136 -22.79 -1.54 -13.56
C LEU A 136 -23.84 -2.49 -14.11
N VAL A 137 -24.35 -3.41 -13.27
CA VAL A 137 -25.35 -4.41 -13.66
C VAL A 137 -26.19 -4.83 -12.46
N GLU A 138 -27.45 -5.10 -12.71
CA GLU A 138 -28.36 -5.74 -11.76
C GLU A 138 -28.89 -7.03 -12.36
N GLY A 139 -29.07 -8.09 -11.57
CA GLY A 139 -29.55 -9.36 -12.05
C GLY A 139 -29.82 -10.36 -10.92
N GLU A 140 -30.44 -11.49 -11.29
CA GLU A 140 -30.68 -12.61 -10.38
C GLU A 140 -29.68 -13.73 -10.66
N TRP A 141 -29.12 -14.30 -9.59
CA TRP A 141 -28.29 -15.50 -9.71
C TRP A 141 -29.18 -16.72 -9.80
N VAL A 142 -29.16 -17.42 -10.96
CA VAL A 142 -29.89 -18.65 -11.20
C VAL A 142 -28.93 -19.83 -11.01
N ARG A 143 -29.31 -20.80 -10.18
CA ARG A 143 -28.56 -22.04 -9.92
C ARG A 143 -28.84 -23.07 -10.99
#